data_8a35888f65527ee57b3125771bce9e7d
#
_entry.id   8a35888f65527ee57b3125771bce9e7d
#
_cell.length_a   1.000
_cell.length_b   1.000
_cell.length_c   1.000
_cell.angle_alpha   90.00
_cell.angle_beta   90.00
_cell.angle_gamma   90.00
#
_symmetry.space_group_name_H-M   'P 1'
#
loop_
_entity.id
_entity.type
_entity.pdbx_description
1 polymer ?
#
loop_
_entity_poly.entity_id
_entity_poly.type
_entity_poly.pdbx_seq_one_letter_code
_entity_poly.pdbx_strand_id
1 'polypeptide(L)'
;IYNGEQWWEIDSTSPQEQTGGTRGFIAGGYTNAPVSAYGDISYFNVNTTGGVLDFGDTIATGGRTASGSSRTRGLTFFANAPAKNTIEYIEIQSTGNAVDFGDLLNLEDSNAATSDATRTIIAGGYANNPTGSAGSGPYARTNVIQYVTTATTGNAIDFGDLAVARSDFDGCSSPTRGVFGGGGIDPAAANRGNIIDYITIQTTGNSADFGDLTQKRSHLDAGSNAVRGIFVQGIDVTPSTTTVNTLDYVTIASLGNAVDFGDATTSVITYGRAVSTSPTRLVAACGGYGSSPYNINAMDYVQIMSTGN
;
A
#
# COMPACT_ATOMS: atom_id res chain seq x y z
N ILE A 1 -1.94 -33.61 -15.31
CA ILE A 1 -2.72 -34.83 -15.69
C ILE A 1 -2.02 -35.49 -16.86
N TYR A 2 -1.90 -36.81 -16.80
CA TYR A 2 -1.40 -37.65 -17.90
C TYR A 2 -2.57 -38.19 -18.71
N ASN A 3 -2.56 -37.96 -20.01
CA ASN A 3 -3.66 -38.45 -20.91
C ASN A 3 -3.37 -39.77 -21.59
N GLY A 4 -2.25 -40.44 -21.25
CA GLY A 4 -1.78 -41.68 -21.85
C GLY A 4 -0.67 -41.49 -22.88
N GLU A 5 -0.40 -40.25 -23.31
CA GLU A 5 0.64 -39.93 -24.30
C GLU A 5 1.60 -38.85 -23.76
N GLN A 6 1.08 -37.85 -23.06
CA GLN A 6 1.88 -36.73 -22.52
C GLN A 6 1.31 -36.21 -21.21
N TRP A 7 2.17 -35.55 -20.42
CA TRP A 7 1.78 -34.84 -19.24
C TRP A 7 1.22 -33.46 -19.62
N TRP A 8 0.01 -33.16 -19.12
CA TRP A 8 -0.58 -31.83 -19.20
C TRP A 8 -0.39 -31.16 -17.84
N GLU A 9 0.23 -30.02 -17.83
CA GLU A 9 0.19 -29.13 -16.69
C GLU A 9 -1.22 -28.53 -16.62
N ILE A 10 -1.94 -28.81 -15.55
CA ILE A 10 -3.14 -28.04 -15.24
C ILE A 10 -2.62 -26.82 -14.53
N ASP A 11 -2.68 -25.70 -15.19
CA ASP A 11 -2.52 -24.40 -14.56
C ASP A 11 -3.71 -24.18 -13.61
N SER A 12 -3.62 -24.81 -12.42
CA SER A 12 -4.58 -24.58 -11.35
C SER A 12 -4.20 -23.27 -10.69
N THR A 13 -4.47 -22.16 -11.36
CA THR A 13 -4.44 -20.87 -10.68
C THR A 13 -5.57 -20.88 -9.66
N SER A 14 -5.20 -21.07 -8.39
CA SER A 14 -6.13 -20.84 -7.29
C SER A 14 -6.72 -19.44 -7.45
N PRO A 15 -8.03 -19.27 -7.35
CA PRO A 15 -8.64 -17.93 -7.31
C PRO A 15 -8.06 -17.03 -6.21
N GLN A 16 -7.39 -17.64 -5.24
CA GLN A 16 -6.75 -16.96 -4.10
C GLN A 16 -5.27 -16.63 -4.30
N GLU A 17 -4.66 -17.02 -5.42
CA GLU A 17 -3.31 -16.55 -5.72
C GLU A 17 -3.36 -15.08 -6.11
N GLN A 18 -2.71 -14.26 -5.30
CA GLN A 18 -2.54 -12.80 -5.51
C GLN A 18 -1.54 -12.47 -6.63
N THR A 19 -1.43 -13.31 -7.61
CA THR A 19 -0.54 -13.06 -8.74
C THR A 19 -1.29 -12.31 -9.83
N GLY A 20 -1.46 -11.00 -9.66
CA GLY A 20 -2.15 -10.11 -10.60
C GLY A 20 -1.47 -9.93 -11.96
N GLY A 21 -0.55 -10.81 -12.31
CA GLY A 21 0.21 -10.68 -13.55
C GLY A 21 1.49 -9.86 -13.36
N THR A 22 1.91 -9.17 -14.42
CA THR A 22 3.20 -8.45 -14.46
C THR A 22 3.04 -6.92 -14.51
N ARG A 23 1.82 -6.40 -14.50
CA ARG A 23 1.59 -4.94 -14.53
C ARG A 23 1.65 -4.34 -13.15
N GLY A 24 2.54 -3.38 -12.96
CA GLY A 24 2.56 -2.46 -11.83
C GLY A 24 1.98 -1.11 -12.25
N PHE A 25 1.35 -0.39 -11.33
CA PHE A 25 0.69 0.88 -11.58
C PHE A 25 1.22 1.97 -10.67
N ILE A 26 1.21 3.19 -11.19
CA ILE A 26 1.46 4.43 -10.47
C ILE A 26 0.28 5.33 -10.79
N ALA A 27 -0.46 5.78 -9.77
CA ALA A 27 -1.65 6.59 -9.97
C ALA A 27 -1.59 7.88 -9.16
N GLY A 28 -1.85 9.00 -9.81
CA GLY A 28 -1.89 10.33 -9.20
C GLY A 28 -0.52 10.82 -8.73
N GLY A 29 -0.54 11.82 -7.85
CA GLY A 29 0.66 12.40 -7.27
C GLY A 29 0.71 13.91 -7.33
N TYR A 30 1.91 14.47 -7.10
CA TYR A 30 2.17 15.92 -7.16
C TYR A 30 3.31 16.25 -8.12
N THR A 31 3.17 17.35 -8.83
CA THR A 31 4.27 17.94 -9.61
C THR A 31 5.20 18.75 -8.73
N ASN A 32 6.44 18.99 -9.18
CA ASN A 32 7.45 19.71 -8.41
C ASN A 32 7.22 21.22 -8.30
N ALA A 33 6.96 21.89 -9.40
CA ALA A 33 6.82 23.34 -9.42
C ALA A 33 6.06 23.81 -10.69
N PRO A 34 4.92 24.50 -10.58
CA PRO A 34 4.20 24.69 -9.33
C PRO A 34 3.69 23.37 -8.74
N VAL A 35 3.64 23.27 -7.41
CA VAL A 35 3.09 22.09 -6.76
C VAL A 35 1.62 21.97 -7.14
N SER A 36 1.30 20.95 -7.91
CA SER A 36 -0.05 20.69 -8.38
C SER A 36 -0.34 19.20 -8.32
N ALA A 37 -1.53 18.86 -7.88
CA ALA A 37 -2.01 17.48 -7.93
C ALA A 37 -2.36 17.12 -9.38
N TYR A 38 -1.98 15.91 -9.78
CA TYR A 38 -2.34 15.38 -11.10
C TYR A 38 -2.99 14.00 -10.98
N GLY A 39 -3.59 13.54 -12.05
CA GLY A 39 -4.39 12.33 -12.06
C GLY A 39 -3.91 11.28 -13.07
N ASP A 40 -2.69 11.39 -13.59
CA ASP A 40 -2.19 10.42 -14.57
C ASP A 40 -2.03 9.04 -13.93
N ILE A 41 -2.42 8.01 -14.67
CA ILE A 41 -2.14 6.62 -14.34
C ILE A 41 -1.10 6.11 -15.32
N SER A 42 0.03 5.67 -14.80
CA SER A 42 1.08 5.02 -15.55
C SER A 42 1.22 3.56 -15.16
N TYR A 43 1.67 2.72 -16.08
CA TYR A 43 1.96 1.33 -15.80
C TYR A 43 3.32 0.88 -16.32
N PHE A 44 3.84 -0.19 -15.76
CA PHE A 44 5.10 -0.82 -16.15
C PHE A 44 5.03 -2.34 -15.96
N ASN A 45 6.04 -3.05 -16.45
CA ASN A 45 6.15 -4.47 -16.20
C ASN A 45 7.07 -4.72 -14.98
N VAL A 46 6.52 -5.29 -13.91
CA VAL A 46 7.24 -5.56 -12.66
C VAL A 46 8.42 -6.53 -12.85
N ASN A 47 8.32 -7.45 -13.79
CA ASN A 47 9.33 -8.51 -14.00
C ASN A 47 10.46 -8.11 -14.95
N THR A 48 10.36 -6.96 -15.62
CA THR A 48 11.41 -6.46 -16.52
C THR A 48 11.89 -5.09 -16.07
N THR A 49 13.08 -4.70 -16.52
CA THR A 49 13.56 -3.33 -16.38
C THR A 49 13.04 -2.51 -17.56
N GLY A 50 12.61 -1.27 -17.30
CA GLY A 50 12.09 -0.37 -18.35
C GLY A 50 11.42 0.85 -17.74
N GLY A 51 10.95 1.73 -18.59
CA GLY A 51 10.18 2.91 -18.19
C GLY A 51 8.70 2.61 -18.03
N VAL A 52 7.94 3.63 -17.64
CA VAL A 52 6.49 3.61 -17.53
C VAL A 52 5.83 3.94 -18.87
N LEU A 53 4.62 3.44 -19.05
CA LEU A 53 3.75 3.74 -20.18
C LEU A 53 2.47 4.37 -19.66
N ASP A 54 1.87 5.21 -20.46
CA ASP A 54 0.57 5.80 -20.16
C ASP A 54 -0.53 4.74 -20.12
N PHE A 55 -1.38 4.80 -19.09
CA PHE A 55 -2.54 3.92 -18.94
C PHE A 55 -3.85 4.68 -19.13
N GLY A 56 -3.97 5.89 -18.62
CA GLY A 56 -5.14 6.74 -18.58
C GLY A 56 -5.11 7.66 -17.37
N ASP A 57 -6.28 8.18 -16.97
CA ASP A 57 -6.40 9.16 -15.90
C ASP A 57 -7.30 8.68 -14.77
N THR A 58 -7.04 9.17 -13.56
CA THR A 58 -7.93 9.10 -12.41
C THR A 58 -9.03 10.15 -12.52
N ILE A 59 -10.18 9.93 -11.90
CA ILE A 59 -11.25 10.93 -11.80
C ILE A 59 -10.84 12.02 -10.82
N ALA A 60 -10.30 11.61 -9.67
CA ALA A 60 -9.82 12.54 -8.66
C ALA A 60 -8.33 12.81 -8.85
N THR A 61 -7.91 14.03 -8.63
CA THR A 61 -6.48 14.39 -8.58
C THR A 61 -6.01 14.45 -7.14
N GLY A 62 -4.81 13.96 -6.86
CA GLY A 62 -4.27 13.99 -5.50
C GLY A 62 -3.06 13.09 -5.32
N GLY A 63 -2.48 13.18 -4.15
CA GLY A 63 -1.43 12.29 -3.66
C GLY A 63 -1.81 11.71 -2.30
N ARG A 64 -0.89 10.98 -1.66
CA ARG A 64 -1.13 10.24 -0.41
C ARG A 64 -2.24 9.20 -0.55
N THR A 65 -2.25 8.54 -1.67
CA THR A 65 -3.22 7.53 -2.03
C THR A 65 -2.77 6.17 -1.52
N ALA A 66 -3.69 5.38 -1.00
CA ALA A 66 -3.49 3.95 -0.84
C ALA A 66 -4.06 3.21 -2.05
N SER A 67 -3.65 2.00 -2.27
CA SER A 67 -4.15 1.19 -3.37
C SER A 67 -4.20 -0.30 -3.02
N GLY A 68 -5.14 -1.00 -3.62
CA GLY A 68 -5.26 -2.45 -3.51
C GLY A 68 -5.71 -3.04 -4.83
N SER A 69 -5.54 -4.33 -5.00
CA SER A 69 -5.89 -4.95 -6.26
C SER A 69 -6.33 -6.40 -6.13
N SER A 70 -7.16 -6.82 -7.06
CA SER A 70 -7.37 -8.23 -7.41
C SER A 70 -6.56 -8.56 -8.68
N ARG A 71 -6.80 -9.71 -9.26
CA ARG A 71 -6.19 -10.10 -10.55
C ARG A 71 -6.67 -9.28 -11.75
N THR A 72 -7.83 -8.65 -11.64
CA THR A 72 -8.49 -7.94 -12.76
C THR A 72 -8.65 -6.46 -12.51
N ARG A 73 -8.81 -6.03 -11.26
CA ARG A 73 -9.06 -4.65 -10.88
C ARG A 73 -7.99 -4.10 -9.96
N GLY A 74 -7.55 -2.89 -10.25
CA GLY A 74 -6.81 -2.04 -9.32
C GLY A 74 -7.74 -0.99 -8.75
N LEU A 75 -7.73 -0.82 -7.43
CA LEU A 75 -8.48 0.22 -6.71
C LEU A 75 -7.51 1.26 -6.16
N THR A 76 -7.92 2.52 -6.25
CA THR A 76 -7.18 3.65 -5.67
C THR A 76 -8.11 4.44 -4.76
N PHE A 77 -7.62 4.75 -3.57
CA PHE A 77 -8.33 5.49 -2.54
C PHE A 77 -7.75 6.88 -2.48
N PHE A 78 -8.48 7.83 -3.07
CA PHE A 78 -7.99 9.20 -3.14
C PHE A 78 -8.26 9.95 -1.85
N ALA A 79 -7.18 10.49 -1.34
CA ALA A 79 -7.17 11.37 -0.20
C ALA A 79 -6.45 12.64 -0.59
N ASN A 80 -6.97 13.77 -0.32
CA ASN A 80 -6.23 15.03 -0.15
C ASN A 80 -7.11 16.25 0.10
N ALA A 81 -6.48 17.38 0.41
CA ALA A 81 -7.17 18.65 0.66
C ALA A 81 -7.88 19.19 -0.60
N PRO A 82 -9.22 19.36 -0.61
CA PRO A 82 -10.08 18.92 0.47
C PRO A 82 -10.15 17.39 0.58
N ALA A 83 -10.22 16.87 1.83
CA ALA A 83 -10.29 15.43 2.09
C ALA A 83 -11.41 14.79 1.26
N LYS A 84 -11.13 13.63 0.70
CA LYS A 84 -12.04 12.87 -0.16
C LYS A 84 -12.29 11.49 0.45
N ASN A 85 -13.40 10.90 0.05
CA ASN A 85 -13.73 9.51 0.38
C ASN A 85 -13.87 8.65 -0.89
N THR A 86 -13.48 9.16 -2.04
CA THR A 86 -13.71 8.51 -3.34
C THR A 86 -12.85 7.26 -3.50
N ILE A 87 -13.48 6.18 -3.90
CA ILE A 87 -12.82 4.96 -4.37
C ILE A 87 -12.97 4.91 -5.88
N GLU A 88 -11.88 4.74 -6.59
CA GLU A 88 -11.86 4.58 -8.04
C GLU A 88 -11.25 3.22 -8.40
N TYR A 89 -11.59 2.70 -9.58
CA TYR A 89 -11.00 1.47 -10.08
C TYR A 89 -10.61 1.54 -11.53
N ILE A 90 -9.65 0.70 -11.89
CA ILE A 90 -9.24 0.40 -13.26
C ILE A 90 -9.36 -1.10 -13.55
N GLU A 91 -9.61 -1.44 -14.79
CA GLU A 91 -9.48 -2.81 -15.27
C GLU A 91 -8.01 -3.05 -15.71
N ILE A 92 -7.28 -3.88 -14.97
CA ILE A 92 -5.81 -4.04 -15.12
C ILE A 92 -5.38 -4.41 -16.55
N GLN A 93 -6.20 -5.17 -17.26
CA GLN A 93 -5.83 -5.71 -18.58
C GLN A 93 -6.09 -4.76 -19.76
N SER A 94 -6.89 -3.72 -19.57
CA SER A 94 -7.22 -2.74 -20.62
C SER A 94 -6.85 -1.33 -20.18
N THR A 95 -6.12 -0.60 -21.02
CA THR A 95 -5.83 0.82 -20.79
C THR A 95 -7.11 1.65 -20.86
N GLY A 96 -7.18 2.70 -20.08
CA GLY A 96 -8.31 3.62 -20.01
C GLY A 96 -8.39 4.32 -18.65
N ASN A 97 -9.26 5.30 -18.56
CA ASN A 97 -9.45 6.09 -17.36
C ASN A 97 -10.09 5.28 -16.24
N ALA A 98 -9.83 5.70 -15.01
CA ALA A 98 -10.48 5.14 -13.83
C ALA A 98 -11.99 5.42 -13.85
N VAL A 99 -12.72 4.55 -13.20
CA VAL A 99 -14.18 4.61 -13.05
C VAL A 99 -14.52 4.66 -11.57
N ASP A 100 -15.58 5.38 -11.23
CA ASP A 100 -16.11 5.46 -9.88
C ASP A 100 -16.49 4.07 -9.36
N PHE A 101 -16.01 3.76 -8.15
CA PHE A 101 -16.30 2.50 -7.48
C PHE A 101 -17.31 2.69 -6.34
N GLY A 102 -17.19 3.77 -5.58
CA GLY A 102 -17.97 4.09 -4.39
C GLY A 102 -17.16 4.93 -3.41
N ASP A 103 -17.54 4.92 -2.14
CA ASP A 103 -16.98 5.80 -1.11
C ASP A 103 -16.43 5.03 0.10
N LEU A 104 -15.39 5.59 0.72
CA LEU A 104 -14.92 5.23 2.06
C LEU A 104 -15.94 5.70 3.12
N LEU A 105 -15.86 5.12 4.30
CA LEU A 105 -16.71 5.50 5.44
C LEU A 105 -16.45 6.93 5.92
N ASN A 106 -15.21 7.41 5.80
CA ASN A 106 -14.78 8.73 6.25
C ASN A 106 -14.03 9.46 5.12
N LEU A 107 -13.99 10.80 5.23
CA LEU A 107 -13.04 11.63 4.48
C LEU A 107 -11.67 11.49 5.13
N GLU A 108 -10.77 10.72 4.53
CA GLU A 108 -9.47 10.41 5.15
C GLU A 108 -8.33 10.44 4.15
N ASP A 109 -7.11 10.61 4.66
CA ASP A 109 -5.87 10.52 3.90
C ASP A 109 -4.80 9.70 4.64
N SER A 110 -3.69 9.38 3.95
CA SER A 110 -2.55 8.69 4.56
C SER A 110 -2.90 7.35 5.22
N ASN A 111 -3.93 6.69 4.70
CA ASN A 111 -4.33 5.35 5.09
C ASN A 111 -3.42 4.29 4.45
N ALA A 112 -3.48 3.09 4.98
CA ALA A 112 -2.86 1.90 4.41
C ALA A 112 -3.89 1.07 3.67
N ALA A 113 -3.44 0.31 2.67
CA ALA A 113 -4.31 -0.68 2.05
C ALA A 113 -3.61 -2.01 1.80
N THR A 114 -4.40 -3.06 1.76
CA THR A 114 -3.96 -4.39 1.36
C THR A 114 -5.13 -5.18 0.79
N SER A 115 -4.87 -6.26 0.09
CA SER A 115 -5.95 -7.00 -0.58
C SER A 115 -5.65 -8.49 -0.73
N ASP A 116 -6.71 -9.27 -0.83
CA ASP A 116 -6.66 -10.59 -1.43
C ASP A 116 -7.38 -10.61 -2.78
N ALA A 117 -7.68 -11.78 -3.32
CA ALA A 117 -8.36 -11.91 -4.60
C ALA A 117 -9.80 -11.35 -4.61
N THR A 118 -10.42 -11.13 -3.44
CA THR A 118 -11.84 -10.80 -3.30
C THR A 118 -12.12 -9.52 -2.54
N ARG A 119 -11.30 -9.19 -1.55
CA ARG A 119 -11.46 -8.02 -0.68
C ARG A 119 -10.25 -7.10 -0.76
N THR A 120 -10.53 -5.82 -0.80
CA THR A 120 -9.54 -4.78 -0.53
C THR A 120 -9.86 -4.16 0.83
N ILE A 121 -8.86 -4.11 1.70
CA ILE A 121 -8.92 -3.61 3.06
C ILE A 121 -8.21 -2.26 3.10
N ILE A 122 -8.80 -1.30 3.77
CA ILE A 122 -8.25 0.03 3.99
C ILE A 122 -8.21 0.25 5.50
N ALA A 123 -7.09 0.74 6.03
CA ALA A 123 -6.88 0.83 7.47
C ALA A 123 -6.29 2.16 7.90
N GLY A 124 -6.77 2.68 9.02
CA GLY A 124 -6.25 3.90 9.64
C GLY A 124 -6.33 5.11 8.74
N GLY A 125 -5.40 6.04 8.93
CA GLY A 125 -5.31 7.28 8.17
C GLY A 125 -5.53 8.52 9.02
N TYR A 126 -5.59 9.65 8.36
CA TYR A 126 -5.85 10.96 8.95
C TYR A 126 -7.22 11.44 8.47
N ALA A 127 -8.22 11.39 9.35
CA ALA A 127 -9.59 11.63 8.98
C ALA A 127 -10.11 12.98 9.46
N ASN A 128 -11.01 13.59 8.67
CA ASN A 128 -11.76 14.77 9.06
C ASN A 128 -13.01 14.35 9.82
N ASN A 129 -13.09 14.66 11.09
CA ASN A 129 -14.19 14.29 12.01
C ASN A 129 -14.42 12.77 12.10
N PRO A 130 -13.39 11.97 12.41
CA PRO A 130 -13.50 10.51 12.37
C PRO A 130 -14.35 9.95 13.52
N THR A 131 -15.13 8.94 13.20
CA THR A 131 -15.66 7.99 14.20
C THR A 131 -14.50 7.08 14.62
N GLY A 132 -14.26 6.94 15.93
CA GLY A 132 -13.19 6.08 16.46
C GLY A 132 -11.81 6.73 16.54
N SER A 133 -11.70 8.05 16.48
CA SER A 133 -10.42 8.74 16.55
C SER A 133 -9.85 8.85 17.96
N ALA A 134 -8.52 8.81 18.05
CA ALA A 134 -7.77 9.00 19.30
C ALA A 134 -7.46 10.48 19.61
N GLY A 135 -7.82 11.42 18.75
CA GLY A 135 -7.51 12.85 18.88
C GLY A 135 -8.75 13.74 19.02
N SER A 136 -8.57 14.89 19.66
CA SER A 136 -9.60 15.93 19.77
C SER A 136 -9.35 17.02 18.73
N GLY A 137 -10.05 16.98 17.62
CA GLY A 137 -9.95 17.99 16.58
C GLY A 137 -10.69 17.60 15.30
N PRO A 138 -10.83 18.54 14.34
CA PRO A 138 -11.47 18.22 13.07
C PRO A 138 -10.65 17.25 12.21
N TYR A 139 -9.36 17.09 12.52
CA TYR A 139 -8.46 16.13 11.88
C TYR A 139 -7.75 15.31 12.95
N ALA A 140 -7.93 14.01 12.93
CA ALA A 140 -7.27 13.09 13.85
C ALA A 140 -6.94 11.76 13.16
N ARG A 141 -5.96 11.04 13.70
CA ARG A 141 -5.69 9.67 13.26
C ARG A 141 -6.85 8.77 13.66
N THR A 142 -7.20 7.88 12.77
CA THR A 142 -8.25 6.87 13.01
C THR A 142 -7.65 5.48 13.15
N ASN A 143 -8.34 4.60 13.85
CA ASN A 143 -8.03 3.18 13.92
C ASN A 143 -9.00 2.33 13.08
N VAL A 144 -9.95 2.93 12.39
CA VAL A 144 -10.98 2.21 11.63
C VAL A 144 -10.32 1.37 10.54
N ILE A 145 -10.73 0.12 10.44
CA ILE A 145 -10.46 -0.75 9.31
C ILE A 145 -11.78 -0.92 8.55
N GLN A 146 -11.74 -0.72 7.25
CA GLN A 146 -12.88 -0.85 6.36
C GLN A 146 -12.52 -1.69 5.15
N TYR A 147 -13.50 -2.22 4.44
CA TYR A 147 -13.26 -3.05 3.27
C TYR A 147 -14.29 -2.87 2.18
N VAL A 148 -13.90 -3.24 0.97
CA VAL A 148 -14.77 -3.39 -0.19
C VAL A 148 -14.59 -4.77 -0.81
N THR A 149 -15.64 -5.26 -1.49
CA THR A 149 -15.52 -6.43 -2.37
C THR A 149 -15.00 -5.98 -3.72
N THR A 150 -13.75 -6.28 -4.05
CA THR A 150 -13.02 -5.71 -5.20
C THR A 150 -13.73 -5.88 -6.54
N ALA A 151 -14.46 -6.98 -6.72
CA ALA A 151 -15.17 -7.27 -7.97
C ALA A 151 -16.49 -6.52 -8.15
N THR A 152 -17.05 -5.94 -7.10
CA THR A 152 -18.39 -5.32 -7.11
C THR A 152 -18.33 -3.89 -6.59
N THR A 153 -18.72 -2.94 -7.41
CA THR A 153 -18.80 -1.51 -7.02
C THR A 153 -19.74 -1.31 -5.85
N GLY A 154 -19.39 -0.38 -4.98
CA GLY A 154 -20.16 -0.02 -3.78
C GLY A 154 -19.27 0.60 -2.71
N ASN A 155 -19.91 1.16 -1.69
CA ASN A 155 -19.22 1.82 -0.61
C ASN A 155 -18.52 0.84 0.33
N ALA A 156 -17.51 1.32 1.01
CA ALA A 156 -16.78 0.56 2.02
C ALA A 156 -17.69 0.21 3.21
N ILE A 157 -17.40 -0.91 3.83
CA ILE A 157 -18.10 -1.46 4.99
C ILE A 157 -17.10 -1.58 6.14
N ASP A 158 -17.56 -1.33 7.35
CA ASP A 158 -16.76 -1.50 8.55
C ASP A 158 -16.25 -2.95 8.68
N PHE A 159 -14.96 -3.06 8.97
CA PHE A 159 -14.26 -4.34 9.17
C PHE A 159 -13.94 -4.57 10.65
N GLY A 160 -13.55 -3.52 11.37
CA GLY A 160 -13.06 -3.51 12.74
C GLY A 160 -12.04 -2.40 12.96
N ASP A 161 -11.15 -2.56 13.94
CA ASP A 161 -10.22 -1.53 14.36
C ASP A 161 -8.76 -2.02 14.41
N LEU A 162 -7.80 -1.13 14.11
CA LEU A 162 -6.40 -1.28 14.48
C LEU A 162 -6.24 -1.17 16.01
N ALA A 163 -5.24 -1.82 16.55
CA ALA A 163 -4.92 -1.69 17.97
C ALA A 163 -4.58 -0.25 18.39
N VAL A 164 -4.00 0.52 17.47
CA VAL A 164 -3.60 1.94 17.68
C VAL A 164 -3.98 2.77 16.46
N ALA A 165 -4.62 3.92 16.70
CA ALA A 165 -4.91 4.91 15.66
C ALA A 165 -3.61 5.48 15.08
N ARG A 166 -3.44 5.39 13.75
CA ARG A 166 -2.20 5.79 13.06
C ARG A 166 -2.44 6.14 11.60
N SER A 167 -1.48 6.90 11.05
CA SER A 167 -1.45 7.34 9.65
C SER A 167 -0.05 7.17 9.06
N ASP A 168 0.09 7.36 7.76
CA ASP A 168 1.39 7.35 7.07
C ASP A 168 2.13 6.00 7.25
N PHE A 169 1.42 4.93 7.08
CA PHE A 169 1.89 3.54 7.12
C PHE A 169 1.35 2.79 5.91
N ASP A 170 1.79 1.56 5.72
CA ASP A 170 1.25 0.76 4.62
C ASP A 170 1.10 -0.71 5.01
N GLY A 171 0.46 -1.48 4.13
CA GLY A 171 0.12 -2.86 4.34
C GLY A 171 0.57 -3.78 3.19
N CYS A 172 0.77 -5.02 3.54
CA CYS A 172 1.03 -6.11 2.61
C CYS A 172 0.21 -7.34 3.00
N SER A 173 0.10 -8.32 2.12
CA SER A 173 -0.78 -9.45 2.39
C SER A 173 -0.33 -10.76 1.75
N SER A 174 -0.86 -11.82 2.32
CA SER A 174 -1.03 -13.12 1.68
C SER A 174 -2.50 -13.32 1.28
N PRO A 175 -2.87 -14.41 0.63
CA PRO A 175 -4.28 -14.70 0.32
C PRO A 175 -5.22 -14.74 1.54
N THR A 176 -4.69 -14.82 2.76
CA THR A 176 -5.51 -14.96 3.96
C THR A 176 -5.28 -13.88 5.01
N ARG A 177 -4.10 -13.28 5.04
CA ARG A 177 -3.70 -12.35 6.10
C ARG A 177 -3.23 -11.03 5.52
N GLY A 178 -3.79 -9.91 6.03
CA GLY A 178 -3.28 -8.56 5.83
C GLY A 178 -2.37 -8.19 7.01
N VAL A 179 -1.25 -7.52 6.74
CA VAL A 179 -0.26 -7.09 7.73
C VAL A 179 0.03 -5.62 7.50
N PHE A 180 -0.02 -4.81 8.56
CA PHE A 180 0.15 -3.37 8.52
C PHE A 180 1.31 -2.95 9.42
N GLY A 181 2.27 -2.16 8.93
CA GLY A 181 3.47 -1.83 9.69
C GLY A 181 3.79 -0.35 9.81
N GLY A 182 4.34 0.06 10.96
CA GLY A 182 4.82 1.41 11.22
C GLY A 182 3.74 2.46 11.38
N GLY A 183 4.08 3.71 11.02
CA GLY A 183 3.16 4.84 10.99
C GLY A 183 3.38 5.89 12.06
N GLY A 184 2.74 7.04 11.88
CA GLY A 184 2.64 8.10 12.86
C GLY A 184 1.55 7.81 13.89
N ILE A 185 1.83 8.04 15.18
CA ILE A 185 0.95 7.77 16.31
C ILE A 185 0.71 9.07 17.09
N ASP A 186 -0.52 9.30 17.58
CA ASP A 186 -0.83 10.42 18.46
C ASP A 186 -0.22 10.23 19.88
N PRO A 187 0.01 11.32 20.68
CA PRO A 187 -0.48 12.69 20.45
C PRO A 187 0.45 13.63 19.68
N ALA A 188 1.60 13.22 19.24
CA ALA A 188 2.53 14.13 18.58
C ALA A 188 2.86 13.66 17.16
N ALA A 189 2.88 14.58 16.21
CA ALA A 189 3.29 14.32 14.83
C ALA A 189 4.71 13.69 14.71
N ALA A 190 5.53 13.86 15.75
CA ALA A 190 6.86 13.27 15.85
C ALA A 190 6.86 11.81 16.37
N ASN A 191 5.73 11.31 16.89
CA ASN A 191 5.69 9.92 17.35
C ASN A 191 5.58 8.98 16.14
N ARG A 192 6.56 8.12 16.00
CA ARG A 192 6.59 7.04 15.02
C ARG A 192 6.49 5.70 15.73
N GLY A 193 5.75 4.78 15.13
CA GLY A 193 5.62 3.41 15.61
C GLY A 193 6.51 2.44 14.83
N ASN A 194 6.86 1.34 15.51
CA ASN A 194 7.40 0.14 14.89
C ASN A 194 6.39 -1.01 14.89
N ILE A 195 5.18 -0.76 15.38
CA ILE A 195 4.12 -1.76 15.53
C ILE A 195 3.79 -2.40 14.19
N ILE A 196 3.67 -3.71 14.18
CA ILE A 196 3.08 -4.47 13.08
C ILE A 196 1.81 -5.15 13.60
N ASP A 197 0.67 -4.85 12.99
CA ASP A 197 -0.61 -5.52 13.25
C ASP A 197 -1.00 -6.42 12.08
N TYR A 198 -1.85 -7.40 12.34
CA TYR A 198 -2.43 -8.22 11.28
C TYR A 198 -3.92 -8.45 11.45
N ILE A 199 -4.55 -8.80 10.34
CA ILE A 199 -5.95 -9.23 10.25
C ILE A 199 -6.06 -10.52 9.45
N THR A 200 -7.16 -11.24 9.62
CA THR A 200 -7.59 -12.30 8.70
C THR A 200 -8.57 -11.69 7.70
N ILE A 201 -8.16 -11.52 6.44
CA ILE A 201 -8.89 -10.70 5.45
C ILE A 201 -10.35 -11.13 5.27
N GLN A 202 -10.66 -12.42 5.33
CA GLN A 202 -12.00 -12.94 5.10
C GLN A 202 -12.90 -12.92 6.36
N THR A 203 -12.38 -12.54 7.52
CA THR A 203 -13.12 -12.51 8.78
C THR A 203 -13.03 -11.11 9.40
N THR A 204 -14.16 -10.41 9.49
CA THR A 204 -14.23 -9.08 10.13
C THR A 204 -13.88 -9.16 11.61
N GLY A 205 -13.22 -8.13 12.10
CA GLY A 205 -12.79 -8.00 13.49
C GLY A 205 -11.57 -7.12 13.62
N ASN A 206 -11.19 -6.82 14.84
CA ASN A 206 -10.04 -5.97 15.14
C ASN A 206 -8.72 -6.65 14.78
N SER A 207 -7.71 -5.83 14.51
CA SER A 207 -6.35 -6.30 14.30
C SER A 207 -5.78 -6.92 15.58
N ALA A 208 -4.81 -7.80 15.41
CA ALA A 208 -4.03 -8.38 16.49
C ALA A 208 -2.54 -8.07 16.27
N ASP A 209 -1.78 -8.09 17.35
CA ASP A 209 -0.34 -7.88 17.33
C ASP A 209 0.36 -8.96 16.50
N PHE A 210 1.21 -8.51 15.59
CA PHE A 210 2.05 -9.39 14.76
C PHE A 210 3.49 -9.39 15.26
N GLY A 211 4.03 -8.25 15.68
CA GLY A 211 5.38 -7.98 16.08
C GLY A 211 5.80 -6.54 15.77
N ASP A 212 7.10 -6.31 15.61
CA ASP A 212 7.67 -4.97 15.40
C ASP A 212 8.58 -4.89 14.17
N LEU A 213 8.64 -3.73 13.51
CA LEU A 213 9.70 -3.35 12.57
C LEU A 213 11.04 -3.24 13.29
N THR A 214 12.14 -3.33 12.55
CA THR A 214 13.49 -3.17 13.11
C THR A 214 13.73 -1.78 13.68
N GLN A 215 13.01 -0.76 13.19
CA GLN A 215 13.08 0.61 13.66
C GLN A 215 11.73 1.34 13.52
N LYS A 216 11.53 2.36 14.35
CA LYS A 216 10.35 3.23 14.30
C LYS A 216 10.38 4.11 13.07
N ARG A 217 9.33 4.05 12.24
CA ARG A 217 9.23 4.89 11.04
C ARG A 217 7.80 5.05 10.54
N SER A 218 7.58 6.11 9.79
CA SER A 218 6.35 6.39 9.08
C SER A 218 6.63 6.78 7.63
N HIS A 219 5.59 7.02 6.84
CA HIS A 219 5.72 7.31 5.40
C HIS A 219 6.48 6.20 4.67
N LEU A 220 6.33 5.00 5.14
CA LEU A 220 6.84 3.80 4.50
C LEU A 220 5.79 3.24 3.54
N ASP A 221 6.24 2.43 2.62
CA ASP A 221 5.39 1.67 1.72
C ASP A 221 5.62 0.18 1.92
N ALA A 222 4.71 -0.66 1.46
CA ALA A 222 4.83 -2.09 1.62
C ALA A 222 4.38 -2.86 0.38
N GLY A 223 4.90 -4.07 0.25
CA GLY A 223 4.48 -4.97 -0.80
C GLY A 223 4.85 -6.41 -0.47
N SER A 224 4.24 -7.37 -1.12
CA SER A 224 4.42 -8.78 -0.78
C SER A 224 4.25 -9.73 -1.96
N ASN A 225 4.72 -10.93 -1.76
CA ASN A 225 4.14 -12.11 -2.40
C ASN A 225 3.30 -12.89 -1.36
N ALA A 226 2.81 -14.07 -1.72
CA ALA A 226 1.98 -14.87 -0.83
C ALA A 226 2.68 -15.32 0.49
N VAL A 227 4.01 -15.18 0.60
CA VAL A 227 4.81 -15.70 1.71
C VAL A 227 5.47 -14.58 2.51
N ARG A 228 6.08 -13.62 1.84
CA ARG A 228 6.92 -12.58 2.44
C ARG A 228 6.37 -11.20 2.16
N GLY A 229 6.19 -10.39 3.20
CA GLY A 229 5.94 -8.96 3.13
C GLY A 229 7.23 -8.18 3.32
N ILE A 230 7.41 -7.09 2.57
CA ILE A 230 8.56 -6.18 2.68
C ILE A 230 8.02 -4.78 2.95
N PHE A 231 8.54 -4.14 4.00
CA PHE A 231 8.30 -2.74 4.34
C PHE A 231 9.49 -1.91 3.85
N VAL A 232 9.19 -0.90 3.05
CA VAL A 232 10.18 -0.18 2.25
C VAL A 232 10.40 1.21 2.83
N GLN A 233 11.64 1.53 3.21
CA GLN A 233 12.09 2.89 3.53
C GLN A 233 11.24 3.62 4.59
N GLY A 234 11.10 4.94 4.49
CA GLY A 234 10.30 5.79 5.37
C GLY A 234 11.12 6.90 6.03
N ILE A 235 10.50 7.48 7.06
CA ILE A 235 11.10 8.57 7.86
C ILE A 235 11.19 8.13 9.31
N ASP A 236 12.39 8.21 9.89
CA ASP A 236 12.63 8.20 11.31
C ASP A 236 12.75 9.65 11.83
N VAL A 237 12.44 9.87 13.10
CA VAL A 237 12.57 11.18 13.75
C VAL A 237 13.57 11.19 14.91
N THR A 238 14.31 10.14 15.11
CA THR A 238 15.23 9.98 16.22
C THR A 238 16.69 10.00 15.76
N PRO A 239 17.52 10.97 16.16
CA PRO A 239 17.24 12.17 16.97
C PRO A 239 16.69 13.36 16.17
N SER A 240 16.60 13.27 14.87
CA SER A 240 16.06 14.28 13.96
C SER A 240 15.36 13.60 12.79
N THR A 241 14.47 14.31 12.10
CA THR A 241 13.79 13.78 10.93
C THR A 241 14.80 13.40 9.85
N THR A 242 14.97 12.10 9.62
CA THR A 242 15.87 11.53 8.62
C THR A 242 15.13 10.53 7.76
N THR A 243 15.45 10.53 6.47
CA THR A 243 15.04 9.45 5.58
C THR A 243 15.87 8.21 5.84
N VAL A 244 15.24 7.07 5.81
CA VAL A 244 15.93 5.78 5.95
C VAL A 244 15.74 4.97 4.66
N ASN A 245 16.78 4.23 4.30
CA ASN A 245 16.77 3.34 3.13
C ASN A 245 16.50 1.88 3.49
N THR A 246 16.28 1.59 4.77
CA THR A 246 16.07 0.25 5.31
C THR A 246 14.87 -0.44 4.68
N LEU A 247 15.06 -1.68 4.32
CA LEU A 247 14.02 -2.63 3.93
C LEU A 247 13.91 -3.69 5.03
N ASP A 248 12.71 -3.86 5.57
CA ASP A 248 12.40 -4.92 6.54
C ASP A 248 11.50 -5.95 5.90
N TYR A 249 11.62 -7.21 6.30
CA TYR A 249 10.68 -8.24 5.86
C TYR A 249 10.08 -9.05 7.00
N VAL A 250 8.90 -9.58 6.74
CA VAL A 250 8.20 -10.53 7.61
C VAL A 250 7.79 -11.77 6.81
N THR A 251 7.70 -12.91 7.47
CA THR A 251 7.03 -14.09 6.93
C THR A 251 5.55 -14.00 7.33
N ILE A 252 4.66 -13.71 6.38
CA ILE A 252 3.27 -13.33 6.66
C ILE A 252 2.50 -14.39 7.46
N ALA A 253 2.79 -15.66 7.25
CA ALA A 253 2.13 -16.76 7.95
C ALA A 253 2.55 -16.92 9.42
N SER A 254 3.69 -16.36 9.84
CA SER A 254 4.28 -16.56 11.17
C SER A 254 4.38 -15.23 11.91
N LEU A 255 3.85 -15.17 13.14
CA LEU A 255 4.02 -14.00 13.99
C LEU A 255 5.50 -13.83 14.39
N GLY A 256 5.89 -12.58 14.59
CA GLY A 256 7.23 -12.22 15.05
C GLY A 256 7.70 -10.89 14.45
N ASN A 257 8.80 -10.39 14.99
CA ASN A 257 9.39 -9.16 14.55
C ASN A 257 9.93 -9.26 13.11
N ALA A 258 9.92 -8.14 12.42
CA ALA A 258 10.56 -8.02 11.12
C ALA A 258 12.08 -8.23 11.24
N VAL A 259 12.64 -8.69 10.16
CA VAL A 259 14.08 -8.92 10.00
C VAL A 259 14.60 -8.01 8.92
N ASP A 260 15.82 -7.48 9.11
CA ASP A 260 16.48 -6.68 8.10
C ASP A 260 16.61 -7.45 6.78
N PHE A 261 16.14 -6.84 5.71
CA PHE A 261 16.23 -7.37 4.34
C PHE A 261 17.47 -6.84 3.62
N GLY A 262 17.85 -5.62 3.91
CA GLY A 262 18.89 -4.83 3.25
C GLY A 262 18.44 -3.38 3.05
N ASP A 263 19.07 -2.69 2.10
CA ASP A 263 18.84 -1.28 1.88
C ASP A 263 18.40 -0.99 0.44
N ALA A 264 17.53 0.01 0.27
CA ALA A 264 17.25 0.58 -1.05
C ALA A 264 18.44 1.42 -1.54
N THR A 265 18.61 1.51 -2.85
CA THR A 265 19.72 2.27 -3.45
C THR A 265 19.62 3.77 -3.25
N THR A 266 18.41 4.27 -3.01
CA THR A 266 18.13 5.69 -2.76
C THR A 266 17.39 5.87 -1.45
N SER A 267 17.84 6.85 -0.63
CA SER A 267 17.08 7.33 0.52
C SER A 267 16.15 8.43 0.06
N VAL A 268 14.85 8.18 0.02
CA VAL A 268 13.86 9.20 -0.33
C VAL A 268 12.90 9.42 0.82
N ILE A 269 12.51 10.67 1.03
CA ILE A 269 11.36 10.98 1.87
C ILE A 269 10.15 10.56 1.06
N THR A 270 9.48 9.56 1.54
CA THR A 270 8.32 9.02 0.86
C THR A 270 7.08 9.79 1.29
N TYR A 271 6.69 10.74 0.49
CA TYR A 271 5.29 11.15 0.43
C TYR A 271 4.64 10.35 -0.71
N GLY A 272 4.51 9.03 -0.51
CA GLY A 272 3.91 8.11 -1.48
C GLY A 272 4.88 7.66 -2.59
N ARG A 273 5.61 6.57 -2.36
CA ARG A 273 6.12 5.75 -3.45
C ARG A 273 5.00 4.84 -3.96
N ALA A 274 5.05 4.49 -5.22
CA ALA A 274 4.21 3.41 -5.72
C ALA A 274 4.97 2.10 -5.56
N VAL A 275 4.42 1.18 -4.79
CA VAL A 275 4.97 -0.18 -4.68
C VAL A 275 4.09 -1.15 -5.45
N SER A 276 4.72 -1.90 -6.34
CA SER A 276 4.05 -2.96 -7.10
C SER A 276 4.85 -4.25 -6.99
N THR A 277 4.15 -5.37 -6.89
CA THR A 277 4.77 -6.67 -6.68
C THR A 277 4.33 -7.71 -7.70
N SER A 278 5.22 -8.65 -7.95
CA SER A 278 4.95 -9.93 -8.58
C SER A 278 5.31 -11.06 -7.60
N PRO A 279 5.10 -12.33 -7.91
CA PRO A 279 5.51 -13.43 -7.03
C PRO A 279 6.98 -13.42 -6.64
N THR A 280 7.84 -12.79 -7.47
CA THR A 280 9.30 -12.82 -7.27
C THR A 280 9.92 -11.46 -7.00
N ARG A 281 9.31 -10.37 -7.48
CA ARG A 281 9.91 -9.04 -7.47
C ARG A 281 8.99 -8.00 -6.83
N LEU A 282 9.58 -7.12 -6.04
CA LEU A 282 8.98 -5.86 -5.60
C LEU A 282 9.68 -4.72 -6.31
N VAL A 283 8.91 -3.80 -6.87
CA VAL A 283 9.39 -2.54 -7.48
C VAL A 283 8.83 -1.39 -6.67
N ALA A 284 9.70 -0.48 -6.24
CA ALA A 284 9.35 0.78 -5.60
C ALA A 284 9.67 1.92 -6.56
N ALA A 285 8.66 2.65 -6.99
CA ALA A 285 8.78 3.66 -8.02
C ALA A 285 8.52 5.07 -7.47
N CYS A 286 9.19 6.07 -8.05
CA CYS A 286 8.99 7.47 -7.73
C CYS A 286 9.34 7.81 -6.27
N GLY A 287 8.67 8.80 -5.69
CA GLY A 287 8.89 9.30 -4.35
C GLY A 287 9.42 10.71 -4.35
N GLY A 288 9.64 11.28 -3.16
CA GLY A 288 10.05 12.66 -3.02
C GLY A 288 11.18 12.88 -2.03
N TYR A 289 11.87 14.00 -2.19
CA TYR A 289 12.79 14.54 -1.20
C TYR A 289 12.13 15.67 -0.42
N GLY A 290 12.52 15.89 0.83
CA GLY A 290 12.09 17.04 1.61
C GLY A 290 12.65 18.39 1.12
N SER A 291 13.53 18.38 0.11
CA SER A 291 14.13 19.53 -0.53
C SER A 291 14.18 19.35 -2.04
N SER A 292 14.37 20.43 -2.78
CA SER A 292 14.47 20.40 -4.25
C SER A 292 15.65 19.51 -4.74
N PRO A 293 15.45 18.66 -5.77
CA PRO A 293 14.21 18.41 -6.47
C PRO A 293 13.24 17.59 -5.59
N TYR A 294 12.01 18.07 -5.43
CA TYR A 294 11.04 17.45 -4.52
C TYR A 294 10.59 16.04 -4.94
N ASN A 295 10.63 15.72 -6.21
CA ASN A 295 10.22 14.41 -6.73
C ASN A 295 11.35 13.76 -7.54
N ILE A 296 11.35 12.44 -7.53
CA ILE A 296 12.27 11.62 -8.33
C ILE A 296 11.48 10.70 -9.24
N ASN A 297 12.11 10.33 -10.35
CA ASN A 297 11.60 9.35 -11.31
C ASN A 297 12.34 8.01 -11.23
N ALA A 298 13.07 7.77 -10.13
CA ALA A 298 13.81 6.53 -9.94
C ALA A 298 12.86 5.36 -9.62
N MET A 299 13.24 4.20 -10.10
CA MET A 299 12.58 2.93 -9.78
C MET A 299 13.65 1.95 -9.29
N ASP A 300 13.45 1.46 -8.06
CA ASP A 300 14.28 0.43 -7.43
C ASP A 300 13.53 -0.89 -7.42
N TYR A 301 14.24 -2.01 -7.42
CA TYR A 301 13.60 -3.30 -7.26
C TYR A 301 14.43 -4.25 -6.40
N VAL A 302 13.74 -5.18 -5.75
CA VAL A 302 14.34 -6.29 -5.02
C VAL A 302 13.67 -7.60 -5.38
N GLN A 303 14.42 -8.71 -5.22
CA GLN A 303 13.87 -10.06 -5.32
C GLN A 303 13.30 -10.45 -3.95
N ILE A 304 11.97 -10.65 -3.86
CA ILE A 304 11.28 -10.80 -2.57
C ILE A 304 11.82 -11.95 -1.72
N MET A 305 12.23 -13.05 -2.33
CA MET A 305 12.66 -14.26 -1.60
C MET A 305 14.16 -14.34 -1.33
N SER A 306 14.97 -13.38 -1.82
CA SER A 306 16.40 -13.30 -1.51
C SER A 306 16.70 -12.00 -0.78
N THR A 307 17.41 -12.08 0.36
CA THR A 307 17.83 -10.90 1.11
C THR A 307 19.05 -10.24 0.45
N GLY A 308 19.15 -8.94 0.57
CA GLY A 308 20.25 -8.12 0.05
C GLY A 308 19.73 -6.87 -0.67
N ASN A 309 20.69 -6.04 -1.04
CA ASN A 309 20.44 -4.75 -1.73
C ASN A 309 20.10 -4.96 -3.20
#